data_a393ea6e6e8b23c9d49406d09d436b11
#
_entry.id   a393ea6e6e8b23c9d49406d09d436b11
#
_cell.length_a   1.000
_cell.length_b   1.000
_cell.length_c   1.000
_cell.angle_alpha   90.00
_cell.angle_beta   90.00
_cell.angle_gamma   90.00
#
_symmetry.space_group_name_H-M   'P 1'
#
loop_
_entity.id
_entity.type
_entity.pdbx_description
1 polymer ?
#
loop_
_entity_poly.entity_id
_entity_poly.type
_entity_poly.pdbx_seq_one_letter_code
_entity_poly.pdbx_strand_id
1 'polypeptide(L)'
;MAAEKFSASDVASVRLKGLGAERIADFHPAGAVDAMFSLPYTVATTLLNDPLLPAMYEDDRIHSADVSALLERISVEPDNEAELAWFNEHRMCYEIDVALNDGCEIHVETEFPRDKPELGHKEIADKFRELAGVSLPAERVEDIVKMVEDLDTLDSVAPLAEMLTI
;
A
#
# COMPACT_ATOMS: atom_id res chain seq x y z
N MET A 1 2.10 1.87 21.08
CA MET A 1 3.24 2.80 20.95
C MET A 1 2.76 3.97 20.12
N ALA A 2 3.01 5.20 20.54
CA ALA A 2 2.68 6.38 19.73
C ALA A 2 3.60 6.34 18.51
N ALA A 3 3.01 6.37 17.29
CA ALA A 3 3.78 6.54 16.09
C ALA A 3 4.52 7.89 16.18
N GLU A 4 5.84 7.85 16.23
CA GLU A 4 6.63 9.07 16.14
C GLU A 4 6.31 9.70 14.78
N LYS A 5 5.78 10.91 14.82
CA LYS A 5 5.41 11.62 13.59
C LYS A 5 6.69 12.26 13.04
N PHE A 6 7.22 11.68 12.00
CA PHE A 6 8.24 12.30 11.15
C PHE A 6 7.65 12.61 9.77
N SER A 7 8.30 13.47 9.03
CA SER A 7 7.96 13.81 7.65
C SER A 7 8.94 13.16 6.67
N ALA A 8 8.56 13.04 5.40
CA ALA A 8 9.45 12.54 4.36
C ALA A 8 10.77 13.33 4.25
N SER A 9 10.76 14.63 4.61
CA SER A 9 11.97 15.47 4.64
C SER A 9 12.95 15.08 5.74
N ASP A 10 12.49 14.43 6.81
CA ASP A 10 13.32 14.00 7.93
C ASP A 10 14.05 12.68 7.64
N VAL A 11 13.68 11.97 6.57
CA VAL A 11 14.27 10.68 6.18
C VAL A 11 15.66 10.89 5.57
N ALA A 12 16.66 10.29 6.19
CA ALA A 12 18.03 10.25 5.67
C ALA A 12 18.23 9.06 4.71
N SER A 13 17.77 7.87 5.11
CA SER A 13 17.83 6.67 4.28
C SER A 13 16.76 5.66 4.69
N VAL A 14 16.41 4.77 3.76
CA VAL A 14 15.52 3.63 3.98
C VAL A 14 16.20 2.38 3.44
N ARG A 15 16.18 1.31 4.24
CA ARG A 15 16.63 -0.01 3.84
C ARG A 15 15.47 -0.99 3.88
N LEU A 16 15.28 -1.71 2.79
CA LEU A 16 14.22 -2.68 2.63
C LEU A 16 14.82 -4.07 2.45
N LYS A 17 14.29 -5.04 3.15
CA LYS A 17 14.60 -6.46 3.00
C LYS A 17 13.33 -7.28 3.02
N GLY A 18 13.37 -8.47 2.47
CA GLY A 18 12.28 -9.43 2.57
C GLY A 18 12.18 -10.34 1.37
N LEU A 19 11.17 -11.16 1.40
CA LEU A 19 10.90 -12.18 0.37
C LEU A 19 10.80 -11.56 -1.04
N GLY A 20 11.80 -11.82 -1.86
CA GLY A 20 11.84 -11.37 -3.26
C GLY A 20 11.86 -9.85 -3.44
N ALA A 21 12.21 -9.09 -2.40
CA ALA A 21 12.21 -7.63 -2.44
C ALA A 21 13.07 -7.09 -3.60
N GLU A 22 14.22 -7.71 -3.87
CA GLU A 22 15.11 -7.34 -4.98
C GLU A 22 14.50 -7.58 -6.37
N ARG A 23 13.52 -8.48 -6.50
CA ARG A 23 12.86 -8.78 -7.77
C ARG A 23 11.83 -7.75 -8.17
N ILE A 24 11.37 -6.97 -7.20
CA ILE A 24 10.40 -5.88 -7.38
C ILE A 24 11.00 -4.52 -7.02
N ALA A 25 12.33 -4.41 -7.09
CA ALA A 25 13.09 -3.20 -6.78
C ALA A 25 13.28 -2.32 -8.01
N ASP A 26 12.21 -1.87 -8.63
CA ASP A 26 12.27 -0.89 -9.72
C ASP A 26 12.33 0.54 -9.12
N PHE A 27 13.47 1.20 -9.27
CA PHE A 27 13.69 2.57 -8.81
C PHE A 27 13.30 3.64 -9.84
N HIS A 28 12.93 3.23 -11.05
CA HIS A 28 12.61 4.14 -12.17
C HIS A 28 11.40 3.64 -12.96
N PRO A 29 10.23 3.43 -12.31
CA PRO A 29 9.07 2.93 -13.01
C PRO A 29 8.71 3.84 -14.19
N ALA A 30 8.52 3.25 -15.36
CA ALA A 30 8.23 3.99 -16.59
C ALA A 30 6.76 4.39 -16.72
N GLY A 31 5.87 3.80 -15.91
CA GLY A 31 4.44 4.09 -15.93
C GLY A 31 3.69 3.33 -14.84
N ALA A 32 2.37 3.43 -14.85
CA ALA A 32 1.49 2.93 -13.79
C ALA A 32 1.74 1.45 -13.44
N VAL A 33 1.89 0.58 -14.45
CA VAL A 33 2.06 -0.87 -14.21
C VAL A 33 3.39 -1.15 -13.50
N ASP A 34 4.47 -0.51 -13.94
CA ASP A 34 5.79 -0.68 -13.32
C ASP A 34 5.77 -0.14 -11.87
N ALA A 35 5.14 1.01 -11.66
CA ALA A 35 4.99 1.62 -10.34
C ALA A 35 4.17 0.74 -9.37
N MET A 36 3.10 0.09 -9.84
CA MET A 36 2.29 -0.85 -9.05
C MET A 36 3.09 -2.06 -8.54
N PHE A 37 4.12 -2.46 -9.26
CA PHE A 37 5.00 -3.57 -8.88
C PHE A 37 6.35 -3.11 -8.29
N SER A 38 6.55 -1.82 -8.09
CA SER A 38 7.77 -1.27 -7.48
C SER A 38 7.62 -1.16 -5.96
N LEU A 39 8.37 -1.96 -5.22
CA LEU A 39 8.46 -1.84 -3.76
C LEU A 39 9.07 -0.49 -3.33
N PRO A 40 10.18 0.02 -3.91
CA PRO A 40 10.70 1.33 -3.57
C PRO A 40 9.71 2.46 -3.81
N TYR A 41 8.99 2.42 -4.93
CA TYR A 41 7.97 3.43 -5.25
C TYR A 41 6.83 3.45 -4.21
N THR A 42 6.31 2.27 -3.87
CA THR A 42 5.24 2.14 -2.86
C THR A 42 5.70 2.68 -1.50
N VAL A 43 6.94 2.39 -1.10
CA VAL A 43 7.49 2.92 0.16
C VAL A 43 7.69 4.43 0.09
N ALA A 44 8.22 4.97 -1.00
CA ALA A 44 8.42 6.40 -1.17
C ALA A 44 7.09 7.17 -1.08
N THR A 45 6.06 6.75 -1.80
CA THR A 45 4.74 7.39 -1.77
C THR A 45 4.05 7.27 -0.41
N THR A 46 4.22 6.14 0.28
CA THR A 46 3.72 5.96 1.65
C THR A 46 4.39 6.95 2.62
N LEU A 47 5.70 7.14 2.52
CA LEU A 47 6.43 8.11 3.34
C LEU A 47 6.03 9.57 3.04
N LEU A 48 5.59 9.86 1.82
CA LEU A 48 5.02 11.16 1.44
C LEU A 48 3.57 11.34 1.91
N ASN A 49 3.00 10.33 2.58
CA ASN A 49 1.59 10.28 3.01
C ASN A 49 0.60 10.37 1.82
N ASP A 50 1.01 9.87 0.67
CA ASP A 50 0.08 9.72 -0.44
C ASP A 50 -1.01 8.71 -0.08
N PRO A 51 -2.26 9.01 -0.37
CA PRO A 51 -3.31 8.01 -0.24
C PRO A 51 -3.04 6.88 -1.24
N LEU A 52 -3.29 5.63 -0.82
CA LEU A 52 -3.17 4.44 -1.69
C LEU A 52 -4.33 4.39 -2.70
N LEU A 53 -4.44 5.43 -3.50
CA LEU A 53 -5.49 5.66 -4.50
C LEU A 53 -4.91 5.58 -5.91
N PRO A 54 -5.75 5.40 -6.96
CA PRO A 54 -5.30 5.36 -8.34
C PRO A 54 -4.45 6.55 -8.76
N ALA A 55 -4.70 7.74 -8.21
CA ALA A 55 -3.95 8.96 -8.51
C ALA A 55 -2.43 8.85 -8.21
N MET A 56 -2.03 7.98 -7.28
CA MET A 56 -0.60 7.76 -7.02
C MET A 56 0.12 7.10 -8.20
N TYR A 57 -0.61 6.50 -9.14
CA TYR A 57 -0.06 5.82 -10.31
C TYR A 57 -0.20 6.65 -11.61
N GLU A 58 -0.56 7.93 -11.51
CA GLU A 58 -0.54 8.84 -12.66
C GLU A 58 0.90 9.25 -13.01
N ASP A 59 1.17 9.47 -14.29
CA ASP A 59 2.53 9.76 -14.79
C ASP A 59 3.18 10.96 -14.09
N ASP A 60 2.42 12.03 -13.86
CA ASP A 60 2.91 13.22 -13.17
C ASP A 60 3.32 12.93 -11.72
N ARG A 61 2.64 11.98 -11.06
CA ARG A 61 2.99 11.57 -9.70
C ARG A 61 4.21 10.66 -9.68
N ILE A 62 4.24 9.69 -10.60
CA ILE A 62 5.37 8.75 -10.73
C ILE A 62 6.70 9.49 -10.91
N HIS A 63 6.69 10.51 -11.76
CA HIS A 63 7.89 11.27 -12.13
C HIS A 63 8.08 12.57 -11.32
N SER A 64 7.35 12.74 -10.22
CA SER A 64 7.49 13.94 -9.39
C SER A 64 8.84 14.02 -8.67
N ALA A 65 9.29 15.24 -8.41
CA ALA A 65 10.62 15.49 -7.86
C ALA A 65 10.76 14.98 -6.41
N ASP A 66 9.72 15.02 -5.62
CA ASP A 66 9.70 14.55 -4.23
C ASP A 66 9.76 13.00 -4.15
N VAL A 67 9.05 12.28 -5.02
CA VAL A 67 9.17 10.84 -5.17
C VAL A 67 10.59 10.47 -5.60
N SER A 68 11.12 11.10 -6.64
CA SER A 68 12.48 10.84 -7.14
C SER A 68 13.54 11.06 -6.05
N ALA A 69 13.41 12.12 -5.27
CA ALA A 69 14.33 12.43 -4.18
C ALA A 69 14.28 11.40 -3.03
N LEU A 70 13.14 10.77 -2.78
CA LEU A 70 13.04 9.67 -1.82
C LEU A 70 13.57 8.36 -2.38
N LEU A 71 13.30 8.05 -3.63
CA LEU A 71 13.83 6.84 -4.28
C LEU A 71 15.36 6.78 -4.23
N GLU A 72 16.06 7.92 -4.33
CA GLU A 72 17.52 8.00 -4.18
C GLU A 72 18.03 7.64 -2.77
N ARG A 73 17.15 7.68 -1.76
CA ARG A 73 17.47 7.34 -0.36
C ARG A 73 17.06 5.93 0.04
N ILE A 74 16.39 5.20 -0.85
CA ILE A 74 15.92 3.84 -0.60
C ILE A 74 16.93 2.85 -1.15
N SER A 75 17.22 1.81 -0.39
CA SER A 75 17.99 0.65 -0.82
C SER A 75 17.18 -0.62 -0.58
N VAL A 76 17.40 -1.62 -1.44
CA VAL A 76 16.81 -2.95 -1.31
C VAL A 76 17.93 -3.96 -1.22
N GLU A 77 17.89 -4.82 -0.20
CA GLU A 77 18.87 -5.86 0.02
C GLU A 77 18.21 -7.25 -0.13
N PRO A 78 18.95 -8.23 -0.69
CA PRO A 78 18.46 -9.61 -0.71
C PRO A 78 18.36 -10.17 0.72
N ASP A 79 17.35 -11.01 0.94
CA ASP A 79 17.08 -11.63 2.23
C ASP A 79 16.93 -13.14 2.08
N ASN A 80 18.03 -13.87 2.29
CA ASN A 80 18.02 -15.32 2.21
C ASN A 80 17.23 -15.98 3.35
N GLU A 81 17.10 -15.32 4.50
CA GLU A 81 16.33 -15.86 5.64
C GLU A 81 14.83 -15.78 5.35
N ALA A 82 14.37 -14.67 4.77
CA ALA A 82 12.99 -14.52 4.29
C ALA A 82 12.65 -15.55 3.19
N GLU A 83 13.56 -15.83 2.26
CA GLU A 83 13.41 -16.89 1.26
C GLU A 83 13.25 -18.26 1.92
N LEU A 84 14.07 -18.60 2.90
CA LEU A 84 13.98 -19.86 3.63
C LEU A 84 12.70 -19.96 4.47
N ALA A 85 12.28 -18.87 5.09
CA ALA A 85 11.03 -18.81 5.86
C ALA A 85 9.81 -19.07 4.94
N TRP A 86 9.83 -18.54 3.72
CA TRP A 86 8.80 -18.81 2.74
C TRP A 86 8.77 -20.29 2.30
N PHE A 87 9.92 -20.86 1.94
CA PHE A 87 9.97 -22.23 1.47
C PHE A 87 9.63 -23.26 2.55
N ASN A 88 10.07 -23.04 3.78
CA ASN A 88 9.92 -24.02 4.87
C ASN A 88 8.60 -23.84 5.64
N GLU A 89 8.15 -22.61 5.84
CA GLU A 89 7.09 -22.25 6.79
C GLU A 89 5.94 -21.47 6.14
N HIS A 90 6.05 -21.13 4.85
CA HIS A 90 5.10 -20.29 4.11
C HIS A 90 4.86 -18.92 4.75
N ARG A 91 5.89 -18.35 5.40
CA ARG A 91 5.88 -17.02 5.99
C ARG A 91 6.50 -16.02 5.04
N MET A 92 5.82 -14.90 4.81
CA MET A 92 6.35 -13.75 4.07
C MET A 92 6.83 -12.73 5.10
N CYS A 93 8.14 -12.55 5.18
CA CYS A 93 8.76 -11.61 6.11
C CYS A 93 9.35 -10.42 5.34
N TYR A 94 9.13 -9.23 5.86
CA TYR A 94 9.71 -7.99 5.36
C TYR A 94 10.19 -7.14 6.52
N GLU A 95 11.32 -6.47 6.32
CA GLU A 95 11.91 -5.52 7.26
C GLU A 95 12.10 -4.17 6.58
N ILE A 96 11.81 -3.11 7.31
CA ILE A 96 12.02 -1.74 6.88
C ILE A 96 12.79 -1.01 7.98
N ASP A 97 13.98 -0.51 7.65
CA ASP A 97 14.76 0.36 8.53
C ASP A 97 14.75 1.77 7.95
N VAL A 98 14.31 2.73 8.75
CA VAL A 98 14.31 4.15 8.38
C VAL A 98 15.27 4.89 9.31
N ALA A 99 16.32 5.47 8.75
CA ALA A 99 17.21 6.40 9.45
C ALA A 99 16.73 7.84 9.21
N LEU A 100 16.63 8.62 10.28
CA LEU A 100 16.26 10.04 10.21
C LEU A 100 17.49 10.95 10.28
N ASN A 101 17.36 12.18 9.78
CA ASN A 101 18.45 13.17 9.75
C ASN A 101 18.96 13.57 11.14
N ASP A 102 18.16 13.38 12.18
CA ASP A 102 18.54 13.63 13.59
C ASP A 102 19.29 12.46 14.25
N GLY A 103 19.47 11.36 13.52
CA GLY A 103 20.12 10.13 13.97
C GLY A 103 19.18 9.13 14.65
N CYS A 104 17.88 9.40 14.66
CA CYS A 104 16.89 8.42 15.11
C CYS A 104 16.76 7.28 14.08
N GLU A 105 16.58 6.05 14.55
CA GLU A 105 16.37 4.88 13.71
C GLU A 105 15.02 4.23 14.06
N ILE A 106 14.24 3.91 13.03
CA ILE A 106 12.96 3.24 13.15
C ILE A 106 13.06 1.89 12.43
N HIS A 107 12.79 0.82 13.16
CA HIS A 107 12.77 -0.53 12.61
C HIS A 107 11.35 -1.09 12.65
N VAL A 108 10.90 -1.63 11.54
CA VAL A 108 9.59 -2.26 11.39
C VAL A 108 9.75 -3.62 10.73
N GLU A 109 9.29 -4.64 11.42
CA GLU A 109 9.14 -5.98 10.86
C GLU A 109 7.66 -6.26 10.60
N THR A 110 7.37 -6.94 9.51
CA THR A 110 6.05 -7.45 9.20
C THR A 110 6.13 -8.88 8.70
N GLU A 111 5.21 -9.69 9.18
CA GLU A 111 5.08 -11.09 8.79
C GLU A 111 3.64 -11.36 8.36
N PHE A 112 3.52 -11.98 7.20
CA PHE A 112 2.23 -12.39 6.66
C PHE A 112 2.20 -13.93 6.58
N PRO A 113 1.54 -14.61 7.50
CA PRO A 113 1.25 -16.03 7.36
C PRO A 113 0.28 -16.22 6.19
N ARG A 114 0.46 -17.30 5.45
CA ARG A 114 -0.39 -17.65 4.29
C ARG A 114 -1.89 -17.72 4.65
N ASP A 115 -2.17 -18.10 5.89
CA ASP A 115 -3.53 -18.33 6.41
C ASP A 115 -3.98 -17.20 7.35
N LYS A 116 -3.52 -15.96 7.11
CA LYS A 116 -3.97 -14.83 7.93
C LYS A 116 -5.49 -14.67 7.80
N PRO A 117 -6.20 -14.38 8.90
CA PRO A 117 -7.64 -14.19 8.83
C PRO A 117 -8.01 -13.14 7.81
N GLU A 118 -9.09 -13.39 7.10
CA GLU A 118 -9.65 -12.45 6.13
C GLU A 118 -9.94 -11.10 6.79
N LEU A 119 -9.84 -10.03 6.00
CA LEU A 119 -10.28 -8.71 6.43
C LEU A 119 -11.75 -8.78 6.84
N GLY A 120 -12.10 -8.10 7.93
CA GLY A 120 -13.48 -8.01 8.37
C GLY A 120 -14.32 -7.14 7.43
N HIS A 121 -15.65 -7.27 7.52
CA HIS A 121 -16.58 -6.47 6.71
C HIS A 121 -16.30 -4.96 6.81
N LYS A 122 -15.95 -4.50 8.01
CA LYS A 122 -15.65 -3.07 8.24
C LYS A 122 -14.44 -2.60 7.43
N GLU A 123 -13.34 -3.34 7.47
CA GLU A 123 -12.11 -2.97 6.74
C GLU A 123 -12.34 -2.97 5.23
N ILE A 124 -13.14 -3.91 4.72
CA ILE A 124 -13.52 -3.98 3.31
C ILE A 124 -14.40 -2.79 2.93
N ALA A 125 -15.40 -2.47 3.75
CA ALA A 125 -16.28 -1.33 3.53
C ALA A 125 -15.51 0.00 3.58
N ASP A 126 -14.58 0.17 4.54
CA ASP A 126 -13.76 1.37 4.66
C ASP A 126 -12.85 1.55 3.41
N LYS A 127 -12.25 0.48 2.91
CA LYS A 127 -11.49 0.50 1.66
C LYS A 127 -12.37 0.85 0.45
N PHE A 128 -13.58 0.31 0.39
CA PHE A 128 -14.54 0.66 -0.67
C PHE A 128 -14.90 2.15 -0.63
N ARG A 129 -15.20 2.70 0.58
CA ARG A 129 -15.49 4.14 0.76
C ARG A 129 -14.37 5.03 0.23
N GLU A 130 -13.13 4.67 0.58
CA GLU A 130 -11.95 5.42 0.14
C GLU A 130 -11.82 5.40 -1.40
N LEU A 131 -11.90 4.22 -2.02
CA LEU A 131 -11.71 4.07 -3.46
C LEU A 131 -12.90 4.61 -4.27
N ALA A 132 -14.12 4.29 -3.89
CA ALA A 132 -15.32 4.70 -4.61
C ALA A 132 -15.60 6.20 -4.46
N GLY A 133 -15.22 6.79 -3.31
CA GLY A 133 -15.37 8.21 -3.04
C GLY A 133 -14.57 9.13 -3.97
N VAL A 134 -13.60 8.59 -4.72
CA VAL A 134 -12.89 9.34 -5.79
C VAL A 134 -13.84 9.68 -6.96
N SER A 135 -14.81 8.80 -7.25
CA SER A 135 -15.66 8.90 -8.46
C SER A 135 -17.15 9.03 -8.16
N LEU A 136 -17.59 8.64 -6.96
CA LEU A 136 -19.00 8.64 -6.57
C LEU A 136 -19.28 9.62 -5.43
N PRO A 137 -20.47 10.23 -5.38
CA PRO A 137 -20.93 11.02 -4.23
C PRO A 137 -20.99 10.16 -2.96
N ALA A 138 -20.63 10.75 -1.81
CA ALA A 138 -20.58 10.04 -0.52
C ALA A 138 -21.90 9.33 -0.15
N GLU A 139 -23.06 9.95 -0.41
CA GLU A 139 -24.37 9.36 -0.18
C GLU A 139 -24.54 8.04 -0.96
N ARG A 140 -24.15 8.06 -2.25
CA ARG A 140 -24.23 6.87 -3.12
C ARG A 140 -23.28 5.76 -2.66
N VAL A 141 -22.09 6.13 -2.17
CA VAL A 141 -21.12 5.17 -1.60
C VAL A 141 -21.73 4.46 -0.38
N GLU A 142 -22.35 5.21 0.54
CA GLU A 142 -22.98 4.62 1.72
C GLU A 142 -24.19 3.74 1.37
N ASP A 143 -24.99 4.14 0.39
CA ASP A 143 -26.12 3.33 -0.07
C ASP A 143 -25.65 2.01 -0.69
N ILE A 144 -24.55 2.03 -1.44
CA ILE A 144 -23.92 0.80 -1.98
C ILE A 144 -23.43 -0.09 -0.85
N VAL A 145 -22.71 0.45 0.13
CA VAL A 145 -22.21 -0.32 1.29
C VAL A 145 -23.38 -1.01 2.00
N LYS A 146 -24.43 -0.26 2.31
CA LYS A 146 -25.62 -0.80 2.97
C LYS A 146 -26.31 -1.90 2.14
N MET A 147 -26.42 -1.68 0.83
CA MET A 147 -27.05 -2.68 -0.05
C MET A 147 -26.22 -3.96 -0.14
N VAL A 148 -24.89 -3.86 -0.07
CA VAL A 148 -23.98 -5.03 -0.02
C VAL A 148 -24.07 -5.74 1.34
N GLU A 149 -24.19 -5.00 2.45
CA GLU A 149 -24.41 -5.60 3.77
C GLU A 149 -25.73 -6.37 3.86
N ASP A 150 -26.75 -5.90 3.16
CA ASP A 150 -28.10 -6.51 3.12
C ASP A 150 -28.30 -7.46 1.90
N LEU A 151 -27.22 -7.85 1.20
CA LEU A 151 -27.29 -8.55 -0.09
C LEU A 151 -28.12 -9.81 -0.08
N ASP A 152 -28.04 -10.59 1.01
CA ASP A 152 -28.80 -11.84 1.18
C ASP A 152 -30.30 -11.64 1.28
N THR A 153 -30.75 -10.39 1.52
CA THR A 153 -32.16 -10.04 1.69
C THR A 153 -32.74 -9.31 0.49
N LEU A 154 -31.96 -9.02 -0.53
CA LEU A 154 -32.41 -8.31 -1.71
C LEU A 154 -33.21 -9.23 -2.64
N ASP A 155 -34.36 -8.77 -3.09
CA ASP A 155 -35.17 -9.46 -4.13
C ASP A 155 -34.47 -9.45 -5.48
N SER A 156 -33.59 -8.47 -5.74
CA SER A 156 -32.85 -8.30 -6.99
C SER A 156 -31.55 -7.50 -6.77
N VAL A 157 -30.49 -7.87 -7.47
CA VAL A 157 -29.22 -7.14 -7.49
C VAL A 157 -29.17 -6.02 -8.57
N ALA A 158 -30.23 -5.88 -9.37
CA ALA A 158 -30.27 -4.88 -10.44
C ALA A 158 -30.09 -3.44 -9.93
N PRO A 159 -30.71 -3.01 -8.82
CA PRO A 159 -30.48 -1.67 -8.26
C PRO A 159 -29.02 -1.44 -7.84
N LEU A 160 -28.36 -2.45 -7.30
CA LEU A 160 -26.94 -2.35 -6.94
C LEU A 160 -26.05 -2.13 -8.19
N ALA A 161 -26.34 -2.87 -9.28
CA ALA A 161 -25.63 -2.71 -10.55
C ALA A 161 -25.83 -1.31 -11.15
N GLU A 162 -27.04 -0.75 -11.05
CA GLU A 162 -27.34 0.63 -11.50
C GLU A 162 -26.55 1.67 -10.69
N MET A 163 -26.41 1.46 -9.38
CA MET A 163 -25.65 2.35 -8.51
C MET A 163 -24.13 2.29 -8.74
N LEU A 164 -23.60 1.26 -9.33
CA LEU A 164 -22.18 1.11 -9.67
C LEU A 164 -21.82 1.73 -11.03
N THR A 165 -22.80 2.22 -11.78
CA THR A 165 -22.55 2.85 -13.09
C THR A 165 -22.16 4.32 -12.90
N ILE A 166 -21.05 4.75 -13.49
CA ILE A 166 -20.54 6.14 -13.48
C ILE A 166 -21.18 6.91 -14.64
#